data_d52360cd4cae8caba83037b71f06d449
#
_entry.id   d52360cd4cae8caba83037b71f06d449
#
_cell.length_a   1.000
_cell.length_b   1.000
_cell.length_c   1.000
_cell.angle_alpha   90.00
_cell.angle_beta   90.00
_cell.angle_gamma   90.00
#
_symmetry.space_group_name_H-M   'P 1'
#
loop_
_entity.id
_entity.type
_entity.pdbx_description
1 polymer ?
#
loop_
_entity_poly.entity_id
_entity_poly.type
_entity_poly.pdbx_seq_one_letter_code
_entity_poly.pdbx_strand_id
1 'polypeptide(L)'
;MTRRNGAKAGDDGSGDGDDAEGIDRASSCESSCQAHAENEEHSFPSVGKSTLLSNLAGVYSEVAAYEFTTLTTVPGVIRYKGAKIQLLDLPGIIEGAKDGKGRGKQVIAVARTCSLILMVLDVMKPLKHKQLLEYELEGFGIRLNKQPPNIGFKKKEKGGINLTQLVPQSELDLEAVKSILSEYKIHNADITLRYDASSEDLIDVIEGNRVYIPCIYVLNKIDQISIEELDIIYRIPHCVPISAHHKWNFDDLLEKMWQYLNLIRIYTKPKGQLPDYSAPIVLNAEKNTVDDLCLKIHKSLQKDFKNALVWGSSAKHNPQRVGKEHVLVDEDVVQILK
;
A
#
# COMPACT_ATOMS: atom_id res chain seq x y z
N MET A 1 46.49 56.31 6.82
CA MET A 1 47.01 56.44 5.42
C MET A 1 46.35 55.40 4.60
N THR A 2 45.51 55.89 3.78
CA THR A 2 45.33 55.69 2.30
C THR A 2 44.79 54.30 1.91
N ARG A 3 43.52 54.30 1.61
CA ARG A 3 42.82 54.46 0.25
C ARG A 3 42.69 53.15 -0.50
N ARG A 4 41.44 52.77 -0.71
CA ARG A 4 40.61 52.99 -1.96
C ARG A 4 40.86 51.86 -2.99
N ASN A 5 39.98 51.21 -3.57
CA ASN A 5 38.73 51.41 -4.33
C ASN A 5 38.36 50.01 -4.79
N GLY A 6 37.21 49.55 -4.92
CA GLY A 6 36.08 50.06 -5.68
C GLY A 6 36.05 49.44 -7.05
N ALA A 7 35.10 48.65 -7.35
CA ALA A 7 34.45 48.68 -8.64
C ALA A 7 33.35 47.59 -8.70
N LYS A 8 32.21 48.10 -9.00
CA LYS A 8 31.03 47.49 -9.56
C LYS A 8 31.37 46.86 -10.90
N ALA A 9 30.84 45.69 -11.15
CA ALA A 9 30.25 45.36 -12.46
C ALA A 9 29.20 44.29 -12.14
N GLY A 10 28.00 44.67 -12.42
CA GLY A 10 26.93 43.78 -12.71
C GLY A 10 27.18 43.14 -14.04
N ASP A 11 26.72 41.94 -14.18
CA ASP A 11 26.31 41.43 -15.48
C ASP A 11 25.18 40.47 -15.31
N ASP A 12 24.22 40.72 -16.15
CA ASP A 12 23.05 39.88 -16.36
C ASP A 12 23.48 38.54 -16.92
N GLY A 13 23.22 37.47 -16.15
CA GLY A 13 23.32 36.11 -16.62
C GLY A 13 21.94 35.47 -16.52
N SER A 14 21.19 35.55 -17.60
CA SER A 14 20.07 34.66 -17.86
C SER A 14 20.50 33.21 -17.70
N GLY A 15 20.27 32.67 -16.53
CA GLY A 15 20.35 31.24 -16.30
C GLY A 15 19.03 30.63 -16.72
N ASP A 16 19.06 29.95 -17.83
CA ASP A 16 18.02 29.03 -18.25
C ASP A 16 17.70 28.10 -17.07
N GLY A 17 16.44 28.10 -16.71
CA GLY A 17 15.93 27.21 -15.70
C GLY A 17 16.08 25.78 -16.18
N ASP A 18 16.93 25.06 -15.52
CA ASP A 18 16.80 23.62 -15.46
C ASP A 18 15.41 23.35 -14.93
N ASP A 19 14.52 23.00 -15.85
CA ASP A 19 13.31 22.26 -15.56
C ASP A 19 13.75 20.93 -14.94
N ALA A 20 14.14 21.01 -13.68
CA ALA A 20 14.11 19.84 -12.82
C ALA A 20 12.66 19.40 -12.87
N GLU A 21 12.38 18.39 -13.67
CA GLU A 21 11.18 17.58 -13.57
C GLU A 21 11.03 17.22 -12.10
N GLY A 22 10.24 18.03 -11.41
CA GLY A 22 9.81 17.74 -10.08
C GLY A 22 9.07 16.43 -10.13
N ILE A 23 9.76 15.37 -9.80
CA ILE A 23 9.16 14.08 -9.52
C ILE A 23 8.17 14.35 -8.42
N ASP A 24 6.91 14.46 -8.83
CA ASP A 24 5.78 14.71 -7.95
C ASP A 24 5.68 13.55 -6.95
N ARG A 25 6.30 13.73 -5.78
CA ARG A 25 6.29 12.78 -4.66
C ARG A 25 4.91 12.51 -4.09
N ALA A 26 3.90 13.22 -4.54
CA ALA A 26 2.60 13.23 -3.88
C ALA A 26 1.48 12.49 -4.61
N SER A 27 1.68 12.00 -5.82
CA SER A 27 0.55 11.55 -6.61
C SER A 27 0.79 10.36 -7.53
N SER A 28 1.99 9.82 -7.55
CA SER A 28 2.16 8.52 -8.19
C SER A 28 1.54 7.46 -7.30
N CYS A 29 0.67 6.65 -7.86
CA CYS A 29 0.20 5.41 -7.24
C CYS A 29 1.38 4.43 -7.23
N GLU A 30 2.47 4.81 -6.55
CA GLU A 30 3.58 3.92 -6.29
C GLU A 30 3.15 2.99 -5.18
N SER A 31 2.54 1.87 -5.58
CA SER A 31 2.22 0.79 -4.70
C SER A 31 3.47 -0.03 -4.49
N SER A 32 3.93 -0.16 -3.27
CA SER A 32 5.07 -1.00 -2.92
C SER A 32 4.61 -2.36 -2.42
N CYS A 33 5.16 -3.42 -3.00
CA CYS A 33 4.94 -4.80 -2.59
C CYS A 33 6.20 -5.35 -1.92
N GLN A 34 6.02 -6.15 -0.91
CA GLN A 34 7.13 -6.72 -0.14
C GLN A 34 7.07 -8.24 -0.08
N ALA A 35 8.21 -8.87 -0.27
CA ALA A 35 8.40 -10.30 -0.10
C ALA A 35 9.43 -10.56 1.01
N HIS A 36 9.11 -11.47 1.92
CA HIS A 36 9.98 -11.86 3.02
C HIS A 36 10.82 -13.07 2.68
N ALA A 37 12.09 -13.06 3.05
CA ALA A 37 12.95 -14.23 3.18
C ALA A 37 13.96 -14.06 4.30
N GLU A 38 14.41 -15.16 4.78
CA GLU A 38 15.17 -15.34 6.00
C GLU A 38 16.69 -15.29 5.82
N ASN A 39 17.43 -14.94 6.86
CA ASN A 39 18.90 -15.02 6.97
C ASN A 39 19.35 -16.29 7.68
N GLU A 40 20.48 -16.82 7.20
CA GLU A 40 21.12 -18.09 7.54
C GLU A 40 21.92 -18.08 8.84
N GLU A 41 21.28 -17.99 10.01
CA GLU A 41 21.97 -18.51 11.21
C GLU A 41 21.03 -19.28 12.15
N HIS A 42 19.72 -19.22 11.88
CA HIS A 42 18.73 -20.27 12.15
C HIS A 42 17.88 -20.35 10.89
N SER A 43 18.53 -20.80 9.82
CA SER A 43 18.04 -20.66 8.45
C SER A 43 16.81 -21.52 8.21
N PHE A 44 15.72 -20.87 8.00
CA PHE A 44 14.73 -21.46 7.12
C PHE A 44 15.33 -21.47 5.71
N PRO A 45 15.48 -22.61 5.04
CA PRO A 45 16.07 -22.68 3.70
C PRO A 45 15.25 -21.85 2.71
N SER A 46 15.92 -21.35 1.69
CA SER A 46 15.41 -20.39 0.70
C SER A 46 13.99 -20.71 0.22
N VAL A 47 13.03 -19.88 0.62
CA VAL A 47 11.64 -19.97 0.14
C VAL A 47 11.49 -19.56 -1.34
N GLY A 48 12.60 -19.16 -2.00
CA GLY A 48 12.62 -18.75 -3.39
C GLY A 48 12.26 -17.28 -3.63
N LYS A 49 12.35 -16.41 -2.62
CA LYS A 49 12.06 -14.98 -2.72
C LYS A 49 12.91 -14.29 -3.78
N SER A 50 14.23 -14.46 -3.72
CA SER A 50 15.16 -13.83 -4.70
C SER A 50 14.89 -14.32 -6.13
N THR A 51 14.53 -15.60 -6.28
CA THR A 51 14.11 -16.16 -7.58
C THR A 51 12.82 -15.51 -8.07
N LEU A 52 11.84 -15.35 -7.18
CA LEU A 52 10.59 -14.67 -7.50
C LEU A 52 10.84 -13.23 -7.94
N LEU A 53 11.59 -12.47 -7.16
CA LEU A 53 11.93 -11.07 -7.46
C LEU A 53 12.69 -10.92 -8.78
N SER A 54 13.70 -11.77 -9.01
CA SER A 54 14.47 -11.75 -10.25
C SER A 54 13.61 -12.09 -11.47
N ASN A 55 12.71 -13.06 -11.34
CA ASN A 55 11.84 -13.46 -12.43
C ASN A 55 10.72 -12.44 -12.70
N LEU A 56 10.12 -11.86 -11.67
CA LEU A 56 9.14 -10.78 -11.83
C LEU A 56 9.79 -9.53 -12.43
N ALA A 57 10.95 -9.12 -11.91
CA ALA A 57 11.69 -7.99 -12.45
C ALA A 57 12.19 -8.27 -13.86
N GLY A 58 12.71 -9.47 -14.17
CA GLY A 58 13.23 -9.82 -15.49
C GLY A 58 12.17 -9.90 -16.59
N VAL A 59 10.92 -10.20 -16.27
CA VAL A 59 9.83 -10.32 -17.25
C VAL A 59 9.10 -8.98 -17.44
N TYR A 60 8.92 -8.20 -16.37
CA TYR A 60 8.03 -7.03 -16.35
C TYR A 60 8.73 -5.70 -16.06
N SER A 61 10.09 -5.67 -15.97
CA SER A 61 10.85 -4.46 -15.60
C SER A 61 11.64 -3.87 -16.77
N GLU A 62 11.61 -2.56 -16.88
CA GLU A 62 12.72 -1.78 -17.44
C GLU A 62 13.70 -1.43 -16.32
N VAL A 63 14.99 -1.66 -16.53
CA VAL A 63 16.04 -1.36 -15.54
C VAL A 63 16.04 0.14 -15.26
N ALA A 64 15.50 0.55 -14.13
CA ALA A 64 15.63 1.90 -13.64
C ALA A 64 16.62 1.91 -12.46
N ALA A 65 17.73 2.61 -12.63
CA ALA A 65 18.67 2.89 -11.55
C ALA A 65 18.04 3.95 -10.63
N TYR A 66 17.74 3.59 -9.37
CA TYR A 66 17.26 4.52 -8.37
C TYR A 66 18.33 4.80 -7.32
N GLU A 67 18.52 6.10 -7.00
CA GLU A 67 19.55 6.62 -6.08
C GLU A 67 19.23 6.49 -4.58
N PHE A 68 18.27 5.64 -4.17
CA PHE A 68 17.93 5.49 -2.74
C PHE A 68 18.50 4.21 -2.14
N THR A 69 19.82 4.16 -2.00
CA THR A 69 20.57 3.03 -1.42
C THR A 69 21.05 3.28 0.02
N THR A 70 20.15 3.61 0.94
CA THR A 70 20.51 3.65 2.36
C THR A 70 20.09 2.40 3.13
N LEU A 71 19.17 1.60 2.62
CA LEU A 71 18.94 0.21 3.04
C LEU A 71 19.33 -0.71 1.88
N THR A 72 20.01 -1.81 2.16
CA THR A 72 20.59 -2.81 1.24
C THR A 72 19.54 -3.62 0.43
N THR A 73 18.50 -2.98 -0.04
CA THR A 73 17.42 -3.62 -0.83
C THR A 73 17.46 -3.11 -2.25
N VAL A 74 17.70 -4.01 -3.21
CA VAL A 74 17.61 -3.67 -4.63
C VAL A 74 16.13 -3.60 -4.99
N PRO A 75 15.56 -2.43 -5.22
CA PRO A 75 14.15 -2.34 -5.60
C PRO A 75 13.97 -2.88 -7.02
N GLY A 76 13.03 -3.79 -7.21
CA GLY A 76 12.51 -4.15 -8.51
C GLY A 76 11.32 -3.26 -8.86
N VAL A 77 11.18 -2.86 -10.11
CA VAL A 77 9.97 -2.16 -10.59
C VAL A 77 9.30 -3.03 -11.63
N ILE A 78 8.03 -3.34 -11.40
CA ILE A 78 7.18 -4.06 -12.33
C ILE A 78 6.25 -3.07 -13.01
N ARG A 79 6.07 -3.21 -14.33
CA ARG A 79 5.02 -2.50 -15.07
C ARG A 79 3.88 -3.46 -15.35
N TYR A 80 2.72 -3.19 -14.78
CA TYR A 80 1.53 -4.00 -15.00
C TYR A 80 0.31 -3.11 -15.20
N LYS A 81 -0.45 -3.35 -16.27
CA LYS A 81 -1.64 -2.57 -16.64
C LYS A 81 -1.44 -1.05 -16.61
N GLY A 82 -0.23 -0.57 -16.97
CA GLY A 82 0.13 0.85 -16.96
C GLY A 82 0.57 1.40 -15.60
N ALA A 83 0.47 0.63 -14.52
CA ALA A 83 1.02 0.99 -13.22
C ALA A 83 2.50 0.61 -13.10
N LYS A 84 3.25 1.42 -12.36
CA LYS A 84 4.58 1.07 -11.88
C LYS A 84 4.44 0.58 -10.44
N ILE A 85 4.69 -0.70 -10.21
CA ILE A 85 4.67 -1.33 -8.90
C ILE A 85 6.12 -1.52 -8.45
N GLN A 86 6.47 -0.90 -7.34
CA GLN A 86 7.80 -1.04 -6.76
C GLN A 86 7.82 -2.24 -5.81
N LEU A 87 8.69 -3.20 -6.06
CA LEU A 87 8.96 -4.32 -5.17
C LEU A 87 10.15 -3.99 -4.28
N LEU A 88 9.95 -4.08 -2.98
CA LEU A 88 11.00 -3.92 -1.99
C LEU A 88 11.34 -5.30 -1.41
N ASP A 89 12.60 -5.70 -1.52
CA ASP A 89 13.09 -6.89 -0.83
C ASP A 89 13.39 -6.54 0.62
N LEU A 90 12.60 -7.07 1.55
CA LEU A 90 12.90 -6.98 2.96
C LEU A 90 13.64 -8.25 3.39
N PRO A 91 14.86 -8.11 3.92
CA PRO A 91 15.55 -9.23 4.55
C PRO A 91 14.72 -9.74 5.72
N GLY A 92 14.75 -11.05 5.95
CA GLY A 92 13.86 -11.76 6.85
C GLY A 92 13.67 -11.11 8.22
N ILE A 93 12.45 -11.16 8.69
CA ILE A 93 12.13 -10.86 10.08
C ILE A 93 12.68 -12.03 10.89
N ILE A 94 13.66 -11.75 11.73
CA ILE A 94 14.29 -12.74 12.60
C ILE A 94 13.39 -12.95 13.82
N GLU A 95 13.22 -14.18 14.23
CA GLU A 95 12.57 -14.55 15.48
C GLU A 95 13.11 -13.71 16.66
N GLY A 96 12.23 -13.02 17.38
CA GLY A 96 12.61 -12.07 18.44
C GLY A 96 12.97 -10.66 17.97
N ALA A 97 12.67 -10.29 16.74
CA ALA A 97 12.87 -8.93 16.23
C ALA A 97 12.09 -7.89 17.06
N LYS A 98 10.90 -8.23 17.56
CA LYS A 98 10.10 -7.39 18.46
C LYS A 98 10.82 -7.10 19.80
N ASP A 99 11.68 -7.98 20.26
CA ASP A 99 12.46 -7.84 21.49
C ASP A 99 13.71 -6.96 21.31
N GLY A 100 13.84 -6.31 20.17
CA GLY A 100 14.89 -5.33 19.88
C GLY A 100 16.20 -5.92 19.38
N LYS A 101 16.25 -7.21 19.04
CA LYS A 101 17.44 -7.84 18.49
C LYS A 101 17.55 -7.56 16.98
N GLY A 102 18.70 -7.07 16.55
CA GLY A 102 19.07 -6.91 15.15
C GLY A 102 18.42 -5.75 14.38
N ARG A 103 18.37 -5.87 13.06
CA ARG A 103 17.85 -4.87 12.12
C ARG A 103 16.31 -4.84 12.01
N GLY A 104 15.60 -5.66 12.79
CA GLY A 104 14.15 -5.82 12.69
C GLY A 104 13.36 -4.51 12.74
N LYS A 105 13.73 -3.56 13.61
CA LYS A 105 13.04 -2.25 13.69
C LYS A 105 13.10 -1.44 12.39
N GLN A 106 14.22 -1.50 11.66
CA GLN A 106 14.37 -0.79 10.38
C GLN A 106 13.52 -1.43 9.27
N VAL A 107 13.53 -2.77 9.21
CA VAL A 107 12.72 -3.54 8.26
C VAL A 107 11.24 -3.25 8.47
N ILE A 108 10.79 -3.25 9.72
CA ILE A 108 9.40 -2.96 10.07
C ILE A 108 9.02 -1.51 9.75
N ALA A 109 9.91 -0.54 9.97
CA ALA A 109 9.63 0.84 9.59
C ALA A 109 9.34 0.98 8.10
N VAL A 110 10.06 0.23 7.26
CA VAL A 110 9.78 0.17 5.81
C VAL A 110 8.48 -0.59 5.53
N ALA A 111 8.26 -1.75 6.19
CA ALA A 111 7.03 -2.53 6.06
C ALA A 111 5.77 -1.68 6.31
N ARG A 112 5.81 -0.78 7.28
CA ARG A 112 4.69 0.12 7.61
C ARG A 112 4.36 1.16 6.54
N THR A 113 5.26 1.41 5.61
CA THR A 113 5.03 2.37 4.50
C THR A 113 4.48 1.72 3.24
N CYS A 114 4.33 0.40 3.24
CA CYS A 114 3.93 -0.35 2.06
C CYS A 114 2.42 -0.46 1.94
N SER A 115 1.95 -0.46 0.70
CA SER A 115 0.53 -0.59 0.38
C SER A 115 0.07 -2.04 0.32
N LEU A 116 1.00 -2.99 0.17
CA LEU A 116 0.73 -4.43 0.07
C LEU A 116 1.94 -5.20 0.57
N ILE A 117 1.72 -6.28 1.30
CA ILE A 117 2.75 -7.23 1.72
C ILE A 117 2.57 -8.54 0.95
N LEU A 118 3.66 -9.03 0.33
CA LEU A 118 3.74 -10.37 -0.22
C LEU A 118 4.52 -11.25 0.76
N MET A 119 3.86 -12.18 1.41
CA MET A 119 4.48 -13.15 2.30
C MET A 119 4.80 -14.43 1.51
N VAL A 120 6.07 -14.62 1.15
CA VAL A 120 6.50 -15.79 0.36
C VAL A 120 6.77 -16.96 1.30
N LEU A 121 6.07 -18.04 1.07
CA LEU A 121 6.13 -19.28 1.87
C LEU A 121 6.48 -20.46 0.97
N ASP A 122 7.19 -21.42 1.51
CA ASP A 122 7.47 -22.71 0.85
C ASP A 122 6.32 -23.68 1.13
N VAL A 123 5.67 -24.18 0.08
CA VAL A 123 4.53 -25.09 0.19
C VAL A 123 4.89 -26.41 0.90
N MET A 124 6.15 -26.83 0.84
CA MET A 124 6.65 -28.04 1.50
C MET A 124 6.85 -27.88 3.02
N LYS A 125 6.66 -26.65 3.54
CA LYS A 125 6.92 -26.35 4.95
C LYS A 125 5.65 -26.20 5.77
N PRO A 126 5.74 -26.49 7.09
CA PRO A 126 4.58 -26.33 7.97
C PRO A 126 4.03 -24.92 8.00
N LEU A 127 2.72 -24.77 8.13
CA LEU A 127 2.02 -23.47 8.28
C LEU A 127 2.42 -22.69 9.55
N LYS A 128 3.18 -23.29 10.45
CA LYS A 128 3.76 -22.61 11.62
C LYS A 128 4.60 -21.40 11.25
N HIS A 129 5.28 -21.44 10.10
CA HIS A 129 6.07 -20.30 9.61
C HIS A 129 5.19 -19.09 9.29
N LYS A 130 4.03 -19.31 8.68
CA LYS A 130 3.03 -18.26 8.44
C LYS A 130 2.61 -17.62 9.76
N GLN A 131 2.23 -18.43 10.74
CA GLN A 131 1.77 -17.96 12.05
C GLN A 131 2.85 -17.19 12.79
N LEU A 132 4.11 -17.63 12.71
CA LEU A 132 5.24 -16.93 13.34
C LEU A 132 5.46 -15.56 12.72
N LEU A 133 5.48 -15.46 11.39
CA LEU A 133 5.65 -14.18 10.69
C LEU A 133 4.47 -13.21 10.95
N GLU A 134 3.24 -13.72 10.99
CA GLU A 134 2.07 -12.93 11.37
C GLU A 134 2.20 -12.39 12.79
N TYR A 135 2.58 -13.24 13.73
CA TYR A 135 2.75 -12.85 15.13
C TYR A 135 3.86 -11.79 15.32
N GLU A 136 4.98 -11.91 14.62
CA GLU A 136 6.03 -10.89 14.65
C GLU A 136 5.55 -9.56 14.07
N LEU A 137 4.86 -9.56 12.92
CA LEU A 137 4.31 -8.36 12.31
C LEU A 137 3.24 -7.70 13.21
N GLU A 138 2.37 -8.50 13.82
CA GLU A 138 1.38 -8.02 14.78
C GLU A 138 2.02 -7.38 16.01
N GLY A 139 3.12 -7.95 16.51
CA GLY A 139 3.90 -7.39 17.61
C GLY A 139 4.46 -6.00 17.32
N PHE A 140 4.70 -5.68 16.05
CA PHE A 140 5.10 -4.34 15.59
C PHE A 140 3.93 -3.42 15.23
N GLY A 141 2.71 -3.85 15.45
CA GLY A 141 1.51 -3.06 15.19
C GLY A 141 1.08 -3.03 13.72
N ILE A 142 1.49 -4.04 12.93
CA ILE A 142 0.97 -4.24 11.58
C ILE A 142 -0.16 -5.27 11.65
N ARG A 143 -1.33 -4.90 11.17
CA ARG A 143 -2.50 -5.77 11.09
C ARG A 143 -2.70 -6.21 9.65
N LEU A 144 -2.51 -7.51 9.39
CA LEU A 144 -2.62 -8.08 8.05
C LEU A 144 -4.07 -8.47 7.73
N ASN A 145 -4.55 -8.08 6.56
CA ASN A 145 -5.89 -8.42 6.06
C ASN A 145 -7.04 -8.08 7.02
N LYS A 146 -6.82 -7.14 7.95
CA LYS A 146 -7.84 -6.61 8.85
C LYS A 146 -8.25 -5.20 8.40
N GLN A 147 -9.48 -4.80 8.71
CA GLN A 147 -9.94 -3.43 8.50
C GLN A 147 -9.71 -2.60 9.76
N PRO A 148 -9.45 -1.29 9.65
CA PRO A 148 -9.37 -0.40 10.80
C PRO A 148 -10.67 -0.47 11.62
N PRO A 149 -10.58 -0.59 12.96
CA PRO A 149 -11.77 -0.66 13.82
C PRO A 149 -12.63 0.60 13.72
N ASN A 150 -13.92 0.41 13.47
CA ASN A 150 -14.87 1.53 13.42
C ASN A 150 -15.35 1.90 14.82
N ILE A 151 -14.42 2.28 15.69
CA ILE A 151 -14.65 2.71 17.08
C ILE A 151 -14.35 4.19 17.18
N GLY A 152 -15.33 4.96 17.67
CA GLY A 152 -15.11 6.35 18.03
C GLY A 152 -14.41 6.42 19.38
N PHE A 153 -13.22 7.00 19.45
CA PHE A 153 -12.48 7.22 20.69
C PHE A 153 -12.07 8.67 20.84
N LYS A 154 -12.44 9.28 21.95
CA LYS A 154 -12.03 10.66 22.26
C LYS A 154 -11.65 10.77 23.72
N LYS A 155 -10.40 11.09 23.99
CA LYS A 155 -9.87 11.38 25.32
C LYS A 155 -10.44 12.70 25.83
N LYS A 156 -10.81 12.78 27.11
CA LYS A 156 -11.33 13.98 27.79
C LYS A 156 -10.46 14.34 28.97
N GLU A 157 -10.59 15.59 29.44
CA GLU A 157 -9.93 16.04 30.68
C GLU A 157 -10.74 15.65 31.93
N LYS A 158 -12.06 15.68 31.85
CA LYS A 158 -13.00 15.42 32.96
C LYS A 158 -14.27 14.69 32.47
N GLY A 159 -15.01 14.07 33.36
CA GLY A 159 -16.35 13.52 33.09
C GLY A 159 -16.43 12.00 33.07
N GLY A 160 -15.36 11.29 33.42
CA GLY A 160 -15.35 9.82 33.46
C GLY A 160 -15.40 9.16 32.10
N ILE A 161 -15.69 7.87 32.07
CA ILE A 161 -15.79 7.04 30.87
C ILE A 161 -17.25 6.97 30.46
N ASN A 162 -17.55 7.46 29.26
CA ASN A 162 -18.85 7.33 28.62
C ASN A 162 -18.75 6.30 27.50
N LEU A 163 -19.54 5.23 27.60
CA LEU A 163 -19.63 4.19 26.58
C LEU A 163 -20.97 4.29 25.86
N THR A 164 -20.94 4.46 24.56
CA THR A 164 -22.10 4.42 23.67
C THR A 164 -22.00 3.19 22.78
N GLN A 165 -22.95 2.28 22.92
CA GLN A 165 -23.03 1.07 22.11
C GLN A 165 -24.17 1.22 21.11
N LEU A 166 -23.87 1.19 19.81
CA LEU A 166 -24.89 1.22 18.76
C LEU A 166 -25.38 -0.19 18.38
N VAL A 167 -24.62 -1.21 18.76
CA VAL A 167 -24.90 -2.63 18.53
C VAL A 167 -24.62 -3.39 19.84
N PRO A 168 -25.36 -4.45 20.17
CA PRO A 168 -25.04 -5.32 21.31
C PRO A 168 -23.59 -5.83 21.20
N GLN A 169 -22.88 -5.86 22.31
CA GLN A 169 -21.49 -6.29 22.40
C GLN A 169 -21.40 -7.66 23.05
N SER A 170 -20.57 -8.55 22.48
CA SER A 170 -20.31 -9.87 23.05
C SER A 170 -19.18 -9.87 24.08
N GLU A 171 -18.15 -9.04 23.89
CA GLU A 171 -16.95 -9.00 24.74
C GLU A 171 -16.79 -7.69 25.51
N LEU A 172 -17.16 -6.56 24.91
CA LEU A 172 -16.89 -5.23 25.45
C LEU A 172 -18.08 -4.69 26.25
N ASP A 173 -18.19 -5.10 27.49
CA ASP A 173 -19.07 -4.43 28.45
C ASP A 173 -18.38 -3.18 29.05
N LEU A 174 -19.12 -2.45 29.88
CA LEU A 174 -18.61 -1.23 30.53
C LEU A 174 -17.45 -1.53 31.49
N GLU A 175 -17.43 -2.70 32.11
CA GLU A 175 -16.39 -3.08 33.08
C GLU A 175 -15.11 -3.48 32.35
N ALA A 176 -15.20 -4.27 31.27
CA ALA A 176 -14.09 -4.63 30.42
C ALA A 176 -13.43 -3.38 29.80
N VAL A 177 -14.23 -2.45 29.27
CA VAL A 177 -13.73 -1.18 28.72
C VAL A 177 -13.02 -0.35 29.80
N LYS A 178 -13.57 -0.25 31.02
CA LYS A 178 -12.89 0.46 32.12
C LYS A 178 -11.59 -0.20 32.53
N SER A 179 -11.53 -1.52 32.58
CA SER A 179 -10.33 -2.28 32.89
C SER A 179 -9.22 -1.99 31.87
N ILE A 180 -9.53 -2.11 30.58
CA ILE A 180 -8.59 -1.81 29.49
C ILE A 180 -8.08 -0.37 29.59
N LEU A 181 -8.96 0.61 29.72
CA LEU A 181 -8.58 2.02 29.81
C LEU A 181 -7.71 2.34 31.04
N SER A 182 -7.96 1.63 32.16
CA SER A 182 -7.18 1.77 33.39
C SER A 182 -5.72 1.35 33.19
N GLU A 183 -5.46 0.28 32.43
CA GLU A 183 -4.11 -0.16 32.07
C GLU A 183 -3.34 0.93 31.31
N TYR A 184 -4.03 1.65 30.42
CA TYR A 184 -3.49 2.79 29.66
C TYR A 184 -3.53 4.12 30.41
N LYS A 185 -3.90 4.11 31.72
CA LYS A 185 -3.99 5.31 32.59
C LYS A 185 -4.95 6.37 32.02
N ILE A 186 -6.04 5.95 31.38
CA ILE A 186 -7.07 6.81 30.81
C ILE A 186 -8.30 6.71 31.69
N HIS A 187 -8.61 7.80 32.42
CA HIS A 187 -9.74 7.84 33.35
C HIS A 187 -10.97 8.57 32.79
N ASN A 188 -10.79 9.33 31.69
CA ASN A 188 -11.85 10.11 31.08
C ASN A 188 -11.81 9.95 29.56
N ALA A 189 -12.85 9.35 28.98
CA ALA A 189 -12.98 9.16 27.56
C ALA A 189 -14.43 8.98 27.12
N ASP A 190 -14.73 9.37 25.87
CA ASP A 190 -15.93 8.96 25.15
C ASP A 190 -15.57 7.86 24.18
N ILE A 191 -16.31 6.77 24.23
CA ILE A 191 -16.13 5.61 23.37
C ILE A 191 -17.47 5.32 22.71
N THR A 192 -17.43 5.16 21.38
CA THR A 192 -18.61 4.78 20.60
C THR A 192 -18.31 3.50 19.82
N LEU A 193 -18.95 2.41 20.19
CA LEU A 193 -18.86 1.13 19.49
C LEU A 193 -19.98 1.05 18.44
N ARG A 194 -19.58 0.92 17.16
CA ARG A 194 -20.49 0.91 16.01
C ARG A 194 -20.75 -0.48 15.47
N TYR A 195 -20.03 -1.47 15.94
CA TYR A 195 -20.15 -2.89 15.62
C TYR A 195 -19.79 -3.72 16.85
N ASP A 196 -19.96 -5.02 16.81
CA ASP A 196 -19.53 -5.93 17.87
C ASP A 196 -18.00 -6.07 17.81
N ALA A 197 -17.32 -5.28 18.67
CA ALA A 197 -15.88 -5.09 18.65
C ALA A 197 -15.19 -5.98 19.68
N SER A 198 -14.01 -6.46 19.35
CA SER A 198 -13.15 -7.21 20.27
C SER A 198 -12.34 -6.30 21.21
N SER A 199 -11.80 -6.89 22.27
CA SER A 199 -10.87 -6.19 23.17
C SER A 199 -9.62 -5.69 22.42
N GLU A 200 -9.12 -6.47 21.45
CA GLU A 200 -7.98 -6.08 20.61
C GLU A 200 -8.27 -4.85 19.75
N ASP A 201 -9.48 -4.75 19.19
CA ASP A 201 -9.90 -3.61 18.38
C ASP A 201 -9.89 -2.32 19.21
N LEU A 202 -10.36 -2.38 20.46
CA LEU A 202 -10.32 -1.23 21.36
C LEU A 202 -8.89 -0.84 21.71
N ILE A 203 -8.00 -1.79 21.99
CA ILE A 203 -6.58 -1.56 22.26
C ILE A 203 -5.91 -0.91 21.06
N ASP A 204 -6.18 -1.41 19.86
CA ASP A 204 -5.60 -0.84 18.62
C ASP A 204 -5.99 0.63 18.43
N VAL A 205 -7.23 1.00 18.76
CA VAL A 205 -7.69 2.39 18.69
C VAL A 205 -7.07 3.27 19.78
N ILE A 206 -6.89 2.75 21.00
CA ILE A 206 -6.28 3.48 22.12
C ILE A 206 -4.81 3.78 21.81
N GLU A 207 -4.07 2.81 21.31
CA GLU A 207 -2.65 2.98 20.95
C GLU A 207 -2.47 3.88 19.72
N GLY A 208 -3.39 3.85 18.76
CA GLY A 208 -3.43 4.75 17.60
C GLY A 208 -2.23 4.66 16.65
N ASN A 209 -1.36 3.67 16.83
CA ASN A 209 -0.13 3.50 16.05
C ASN A 209 -0.16 2.25 15.16
N ARG A 210 -1.32 1.63 15.00
CA ARG A 210 -1.50 0.44 14.17
C ARG A 210 -1.61 0.81 12.70
N VAL A 211 -1.08 -0.07 11.84
CA VAL A 211 -1.18 0.07 10.39
C VAL A 211 -1.85 -1.19 9.84
N TYR A 212 -2.86 -1.00 9.01
CA TYR A 212 -3.65 -2.06 8.40
C TYR A 212 -3.20 -2.23 6.96
N ILE A 213 -2.57 -3.37 6.65
CA ILE A 213 -1.96 -3.60 5.34
C ILE A 213 -2.52 -4.91 4.77
N PRO A 214 -3.02 -4.90 3.52
CA PRO A 214 -3.38 -6.13 2.85
C PRO A 214 -2.14 -7.00 2.64
N CYS A 215 -2.33 -8.33 2.74
CA CYS A 215 -1.26 -9.30 2.58
C CYS A 215 -1.70 -10.43 1.66
N ILE A 216 -0.85 -10.80 0.71
CA ILE A 216 -1.00 -12.00 -0.13
C ILE A 216 0.02 -13.04 0.33
N TYR A 217 -0.45 -14.23 0.66
CA TYR A 217 0.40 -15.39 0.95
C TYR A 217 0.78 -16.07 -0.35
N VAL A 218 2.03 -15.90 -0.76
CA VAL A 218 2.56 -16.49 -2.00
C VAL A 218 3.14 -17.85 -1.67
N LEU A 219 2.42 -18.90 -2.00
CA LEU A 219 2.84 -20.30 -1.76
C LEU A 219 3.69 -20.75 -2.93
N ASN A 220 5.00 -20.76 -2.73
CA ASN A 220 5.98 -21.09 -3.76
C ASN A 220 6.34 -22.58 -3.76
N LYS A 221 6.88 -23.06 -4.89
CA LYS A 221 7.32 -24.43 -5.19
C LYS A 221 6.17 -25.43 -5.38
N ILE A 222 5.08 -24.99 -5.99
CA ILE A 222 3.95 -25.85 -6.30
C ILE A 222 4.29 -26.98 -7.30
N ASP A 223 5.43 -26.89 -7.94
CA ASP A 223 5.99 -27.94 -8.80
C ASP A 223 6.37 -29.22 -8.01
N GLN A 224 6.40 -29.16 -6.68
CA GLN A 224 6.79 -30.26 -5.79
C GLN A 224 5.61 -30.93 -5.09
N ILE A 225 4.37 -30.51 -5.34
CA ILE A 225 3.16 -31.03 -4.72
C ILE A 225 2.23 -31.67 -5.74
N SER A 226 1.30 -32.50 -5.26
CA SER A 226 0.26 -33.12 -6.08
C SER A 226 -0.86 -32.15 -6.46
N ILE A 227 -1.67 -32.53 -7.44
CA ILE A 227 -2.84 -31.72 -7.88
C ILE A 227 -3.89 -31.65 -6.77
N GLU A 228 -4.06 -32.72 -6.00
CA GLU A 228 -5.00 -32.78 -4.89
C GLU A 228 -4.61 -31.82 -3.77
N GLU A 229 -3.33 -31.74 -3.44
CA GLU A 229 -2.79 -30.79 -2.47
C GLU A 229 -2.93 -29.34 -2.98
N LEU A 230 -2.70 -29.13 -4.26
CA LEU A 230 -2.88 -27.82 -4.90
C LEU A 230 -4.34 -27.33 -4.82
N ASP A 231 -5.32 -28.23 -5.02
CA ASP A 231 -6.75 -27.87 -4.91
C ASP A 231 -7.12 -27.44 -3.48
N ILE A 232 -6.52 -28.05 -2.46
CA ILE A 232 -6.70 -27.65 -1.07
C ILE A 232 -6.11 -26.26 -0.82
N ILE A 233 -4.88 -26.02 -1.28
CA ILE A 233 -4.14 -24.78 -1.08
C ILE A 233 -4.83 -23.61 -1.79
N TYR A 234 -5.34 -23.83 -2.98
CA TYR A 234 -6.03 -22.80 -3.78
C TYR A 234 -7.28 -22.22 -3.08
N ARG A 235 -7.90 -23.00 -2.19
CA ARG A 235 -9.09 -22.59 -1.42
C ARG A 235 -8.75 -21.76 -0.19
N ILE A 236 -7.47 -21.66 0.19
CA ILE A 236 -7.06 -20.86 1.35
C ILE A 236 -7.20 -19.37 1.01
N PRO A 237 -7.89 -18.58 1.85
CA PRO A 237 -8.07 -17.17 1.58
C PRO A 237 -6.75 -16.42 1.54
N HIS A 238 -6.67 -15.41 0.66
CA HIS A 238 -5.50 -14.56 0.46
C HIS A 238 -4.25 -15.28 -0.07
N CYS A 239 -4.36 -16.54 -0.49
CA CYS A 239 -3.26 -17.32 -1.02
C CYS A 239 -3.19 -17.28 -2.55
N VAL A 240 -1.96 -17.29 -3.07
CA VAL A 240 -1.65 -17.48 -4.49
C VAL A 240 -0.56 -18.53 -4.62
N PRO A 241 -0.86 -19.72 -5.14
CA PRO A 241 0.12 -20.75 -5.38
C PRO A 241 0.92 -20.44 -6.64
N ILE A 242 2.24 -20.53 -6.57
CA ILE A 242 3.17 -20.26 -7.69
C ILE A 242 4.32 -21.26 -7.75
N SER A 243 4.98 -21.35 -8.90
CA SER A 243 6.35 -21.85 -8.99
C SER A 243 7.24 -20.73 -9.50
N ALA A 244 8.05 -20.14 -8.62
CA ALA A 244 8.97 -19.06 -8.99
C ALA A 244 10.03 -19.56 -10.00
N HIS A 245 10.45 -20.81 -9.91
CA HIS A 245 11.44 -21.41 -10.80
C HIS A 245 10.89 -21.56 -12.23
N HIS A 246 9.68 -22.11 -12.35
CA HIS A 246 9.02 -22.37 -13.63
C HIS A 246 8.17 -21.19 -14.13
N LYS A 247 8.08 -20.12 -13.37
CA LYS A 247 7.22 -18.93 -13.64
C LYS A 247 5.74 -19.29 -13.78
N TRP A 248 5.28 -20.32 -13.07
CA TRP A 248 3.88 -20.71 -13.11
C TRP A 248 3.03 -19.79 -12.26
N ASN A 249 1.87 -19.46 -12.78
CA ASN A 249 0.82 -18.66 -12.13
C ASN A 249 1.23 -17.21 -11.75
N PHE A 250 2.17 -16.62 -12.46
CA PHE A 250 2.57 -15.22 -12.25
C PHE A 250 1.48 -14.24 -12.65
N ASP A 251 0.68 -14.57 -13.67
CA ASP A 251 -0.42 -13.71 -14.12
C ASP A 251 -1.49 -13.58 -13.05
N ASP A 252 -1.85 -14.65 -12.36
CA ASP A 252 -2.80 -14.62 -11.24
C ASP A 252 -2.21 -13.85 -10.03
N LEU A 253 -0.93 -14.00 -9.76
CA LEU A 253 -0.24 -13.21 -8.74
C LEU A 253 -0.33 -11.71 -9.04
N LEU A 254 -0.03 -11.29 -10.26
CA LEU A 254 -0.10 -9.89 -10.68
C LEU A 254 -1.52 -9.35 -10.65
N GLU A 255 -2.50 -10.17 -11.06
CA GLU A 255 -3.92 -9.80 -10.99
C GLU A 255 -4.39 -9.64 -9.54
N LYS A 256 -4.01 -10.54 -8.64
CA LYS A 256 -4.27 -10.43 -7.21
C LYS A 256 -3.61 -9.20 -6.60
N MET A 257 -2.36 -8.93 -6.95
CA MET A 257 -1.67 -7.70 -6.53
C MET A 257 -2.43 -6.46 -6.97
N TRP A 258 -2.89 -6.42 -8.22
CA TRP A 258 -3.71 -5.32 -8.75
C TRP A 258 -4.98 -5.11 -7.93
N GLN A 259 -5.72 -6.19 -7.64
CA GLN A 259 -6.94 -6.15 -6.85
C GLN A 259 -6.69 -5.67 -5.41
N TYR A 260 -5.63 -6.17 -4.76
CA TYR A 260 -5.30 -5.81 -3.37
C TYR A 260 -4.76 -4.38 -3.22
N LEU A 261 -4.10 -3.87 -4.25
CA LEU A 261 -3.69 -2.47 -4.33
C LEU A 261 -4.85 -1.53 -4.66
N ASN A 262 -6.01 -2.09 -4.99
CA ASN A 262 -7.23 -1.37 -5.30
C ASN A 262 -7.02 -0.29 -6.38
N LEU A 263 -6.34 -0.70 -7.49
CA LEU A 263 -5.98 0.19 -8.58
C LEU A 263 -7.03 0.17 -9.69
N ILE A 264 -7.28 1.35 -10.27
CA ILE A 264 -8.13 1.54 -11.44
C ILE A 264 -7.38 2.27 -12.55
N ARG A 265 -7.75 1.98 -13.80
CA ARG A 265 -7.19 2.61 -15.02
C ARG A 265 -8.20 3.59 -15.58
N ILE A 266 -7.75 4.80 -15.84
CA ILE A 266 -8.54 5.84 -16.47
C ILE A 266 -7.84 6.24 -17.76
N TYR A 267 -8.58 6.28 -18.86
CA TYR A 267 -8.05 6.69 -20.15
C TYR A 267 -8.39 8.15 -20.41
N THR A 268 -7.43 8.89 -20.95
CA THR A 268 -7.65 10.30 -21.29
C THR A 268 -8.00 10.46 -22.76
N LYS A 269 -8.92 11.38 -23.03
CA LYS A 269 -9.34 11.74 -24.38
C LYS A 269 -9.08 13.23 -24.62
N PRO A 270 -8.08 13.61 -25.41
CA PRO A 270 -7.89 15.00 -25.82
C PRO A 270 -9.06 15.49 -26.70
N LYS A 271 -9.30 16.80 -26.69
CA LYS A 271 -10.37 17.37 -27.51
C LYS A 271 -10.09 17.14 -29.01
N GLY A 272 -11.06 16.57 -29.72
CA GLY A 272 -10.94 16.30 -31.17
C GLY A 272 -10.09 15.10 -31.54
N GLN A 273 -9.58 14.31 -30.58
CA GLN A 273 -8.79 13.12 -30.82
C GLN A 273 -9.47 11.87 -30.27
N LEU A 274 -8.97 10.70 -30.66
CA LEU A 274 -9.39 9.42 -30.08
C LEU A 274 -8.81 9.28 -28.65
N PRO A 275 -9.41 8.44 -27.80
CA PRO A 275 -8.87 8.12 -26.50
C PRO A 275 -7.48 7.46 -26.63
N ASP A 276 -6.58 7.80 -25.72
CA ASP A 276 -5.29 7.13 -25.61
C ASP A 276 -5.42 5.91 -24.71
N TYR A 277 -5.46 4.73 -25.31
CA TYR A 277 -5.51 3.45 -24.60
C TYR A 277 -4.14 2.88 -24.26
N SER A 278 -3.06 3.46 -24.81
CA SER A 278 -1.70 2.96 -24.61
C SER A 278 -1.10 3.43 -23.27
N ALA A 279 -1.55 4.58 -22.77
CA ALA A 279 -1.03 5.21 -21.57
C ALA A 279 -2.16 5.50 -20.55
N PRO A 280 -2.71 4.49 -19.87
CA PRO A 280 -3.72 4.71 -18.85
C PRO A 280 -3.15 5.46 -17.65
N ILE A 281 -3.97 6.33 -17.07
CA ILE A 281 -3.66 6.94 -15.77
C ILE A 281 -4.20 6.01 -14.69
N VAL A 282 -3.33 5.56 -13.81
CA VAL A 282 -3.71 4.65 -12.73
C VAL A 282 -4.03 5.47 -11.47
N LEU A 283 -5.20 5.25 -10.90
CA LEU A 283 -5.64 5.83 -9.63
C LEU A 283 -5.87 4.72 -8.61
N ASN A 284 -5.87 5.09 -7.33
CA ASN A 284 -6.38 4.23 -6.28
C ASN A 284 -7.90 4.40 -6.21
N ALA A 285 -8.65 3.30 -6.07
CA ALA A 285 -10.12 3.34 -6.03
C ALA A 285 -10.69 4.06 -4.78
N GLU A 286 -9.87 4.34 -3.78
CA GLU A 286 -10.26 5.20 -2.65
C GLU A 286 -10.16 6.70 -2.97
N LYS A 287 -9.35 7.06 -3.99
CA LYS A 287 -9.13 8.42 -4.49
C LYS A 287 -9.30 8.42 -6.00
N ASN A 288 -10.53 8.30 -6.42
CA ASN A 288 -10.91 8.08 -7.82
C ASN A 288 -11.89 9.12 -8.35
N THR A 289 -11.89 10.30 -7.78
CA THR A 289 -12.71 11.40 -8.30
C THR A 289 -12.07 12.05 -9.53
N VAL A 290 -12.87 12.78 -10.30
CA VAL A 290 -12.34 13.58 -11.42
C VAL A 290 -11.35 14.64 -10.92
N ASP A 291 -11.52 15.15 -9.69
CA ASP A 291 -10.57 16.06 -9.08
C ASP A 291 -9.21 15.40 -8.82
N ASP A 292 -9.21 14.16 -8.29
CA ASP A 292 -7.99 13.36 -8.10
C ASP A 292 -7.30 13.07 -9.44
N LEU A 293 -8.07 12.77 -10.49
CA LEU A 293 -7.53 12.61 -11.84
C LEU A 293 -6.84 13.90 -12.34
N CYS A 294 -7.48 15.05 -12.15
CA CYS A 294 -6.90 16.33 -12.53
C CYS A 294 -5.59 16.62 -11.79
N LEU A 295 -5.56 16.36 -10.49
CA LEU A 295 -4.35 16.50 -9.66
C LEU A 295 -3.22 15.58 -10.12
N LYS A 296 -3.57 14.35 -10.49
CA LYS A 296 -2.61 13.34 -10.97
C LYS A 296 -1.97 13.73 -12.30
N ILE A 297 -2.74 14.36 -13.19
CA ILE A 297 -2.21 14.83 -14.48
C ILE A 297 -1.37 16.10 -14.27
N HIS A 298 -1.95 17.13 -13.68
CA HIS A 298 -1.26 18.39 -13.39
C HIS A 298 -2.09 19.29 -12.48
N LYS A 299 -1.45 19.94 -11.49
CA LYS A 299 -2.10 20.83 -10.51
C LYS A 299 -2.85 22.03 -11.15
N SER A 300 -2.41 22.53 -12.31
CA SER A 300 -3.11 23.61 -13.00
C SER A 300 -4.47 23.20 -13.55
N LEU A 301 -4.64 21.92 -13.92
CA LEU A 301 -5.92 21.43 -14.44
C LEU A 301 -7.04 21.54 -13.42
N GLN A 302 -6.74 21.36 -12.15
CA GLN A 302 -7.72 21.53 -11.07
C GLN A 302 -8.23 22.97 -10.97
N LYS A 303 -7.35 23.98 -11.21
CA LYS A 303 -7.74 25.40 -11.16
C LYS A 303 -8.58 25.81 -12.37
N ASP A 304 -8.23 25.33 -13.56
CA ASP A 304 -8.87 25.69 -14.84
C ASP A 304 -10.07 24.78 -15.18
N PHE A 305 -10.39 23.83 -14.32
CA PHE A 305 -11.43 22.84 -14.54
C PHE A 305 -12.82 23.48 -14.58
N LYS A 306 -13.56 23.26 -15.66
CA LYS A 306 -14.98 23.61 -15.76
C LYS A 306 -15.90 22.39 -15.60
N ASN A 307 -15.67 21.37 -16.38
CA ASN A 307 -16.37 20.08 -16.30
C ASN A 307 -15.57 19.00 -17.04
N ALA A 308 -15.99 17.75 -16.91
CA ALA A 308 -15.45 16.65 -17.69
C ALA A 308 -16.57 15.91 -18.43
N LEU A 309 -16.23 15.29 -19.55
CA LEU A 309 -17.07 14.31 -20.22
C LEU A 309 -16.52 12.93 -19.93
N VAL A 310 -17.38 12.05 -19.45
CA VAL A 310 -17.02 10.67 -19.07
C VAL A 310 -17.79 9.69 -19.96
N TRP A 311 -17.08 8.70 -20.47
CA TRP A 311 -17.57 7.51 -21.15
C TRP A 311 -17.12 6.28 -20.37
N GLY A 312 -18.03 5.40 -20.03
CA GLY A 312 -17.73 4.17 -19.33
C GLY A 312 -18.82 3.78 -18.35
N SER A 313 -18.48 2.90 -17.43
CA SER A 313 -19.43 2.29 -16.49
C SER A 313 -19.87 3.25 -15.38
N SER A 314 -19.10 4.27 -15.05
CA SER A 314 -19.51 5.29 -14.08
C SER A 314 -20.54 6.27 -14.62
N ALA A 315 -20.69 6.35 -15.95
CA ALA A 315 -21.57 7.29 -16.62
C ALA A 315 -22.96 6.66 -16.86
N LYS A 316 -24.04 7.40 -16.54
CA LYS A 316 -25.41 6.99 -16.85
C LYS A 316 -25.71 7.02 -18.35
N HIS A 317 -25.04 7.88 -19.09
CA HIS A 317 -25.08 7.98 -20.55
C HIS A 317 -23.70 8.30 -21.11
N ASN A 318 -23.41 7.86 -22.32
CA ASN A 318 -22.12 8.06 -22.98
C ASN A 318 -22.21 9.09 -24.12
N PRO A 319 -21.63 10.32 -23.97
CA PRO A 319 -20.89 10.82 -22.80
C PRO A 319 -21.82 11.46 -21.75
N GLN A 320 -21.39 11.43 -20.50
CA GLN A 320 -22.01 12.20 -19.42
C GLN A 320 -21.10 13.39 -19.03
N ARG A 321 -21.72 14.58 -18.90
CA ARG A 321 -21.02 15.75 -18.35
C ARG A 321 -21.05 15.68 -16.82
N VAL A 322 -19.90 15.78 -16.19
CA VAL A 322 -19.70 15.59 -14.74
C VAL A 322 -18.86 16.71 -14.12
N GLY A 323 -19.03 16.89 -12.81
CA GLY A 323 -18.22 17.79 -11.98
C GLY A 323 -16.99 17.09 -11.39
N LYS A 324 -16.27 17.80 -10.49
CA LYS A 324 -15.06 17.32 -9.82
C LYS A 324 -15.29 16.09 -8.93
N GLU A 325 -16.42 16.05 -8.25
CA GLU A 325 -16.78 15.02 -7.25
C GLU A 325 -17.27 13.70 -7.86
N HIS A 326 -17.30 13.62 -9.20
CA HIS A 326 -17.75 12.39 -9.86
C HIS A 326 -16.73 11.27 -9.63
N VAL A 327 -17.22 10.14 -9.15
CA VAL A 327 -16.43 8.93 -8.88
C VAL A 327 -16.24 8.14 -10.16
N LEU A 328 -14.99 7.90 -10.53
CA LEU A 328 -14.59 7.15 -11.72
C LEU A 328 -14.46 5.66 -11.41
N VAL A 329 -14.66 4.82 -12.41
CA VAL A 329 -14.54 3.37 -12.34
C VAL A 329 -13.47 2.90 -13.32
N ASP A 330 -12.92 1.69 -13.11
CA ASP A 330 -11.91 1.13 -14.00
C ASP A 330 -12.37 1.13 -15.47
N GLU A 331 -11.46 1.51 -16.36
CA GLU A 331 -11.65 1.63 -17.81
C GLU A 331 -12.53 2.81 -18.26
N ASP A 332 -12.88 3.74 -17.39
CA ASP A 332 -13.53 4.97 -17.82
C ASP A 332 -12.62 5.82 -18.72
N VAL A 333 -13.24 6.47 -19.71
CA VAL A 333 -12.55 7.42 -20.59
C VAL A 333 -13.00 8.83 -20.18
N VAL A 334 -12.06 9.73 -19.94
CA VAL A 334 -12.33 11.07 -19.44
C VAL A 334 -11.75 12.14 -20.35
N GLN A 335 -12.59 13.10 -20.76
CA GLN A 335 -12.15 14.33 -21.43
C GLN A 335 -12.38 15.52 -20.51
N ILE A 336 -11.29 16.16 -20.10
CA ILE A 336 -11.33 17.35 -19.25
C ILE A 336 -11.58 18.59 -20.11
N LEU A 337 -12.54 19.41 -19.71
CA LEU A 337 -12.87 20.68 -20.35
C LEU A 337 -12.46 21.85 -19.42
N LYS A 338 -11.65 22.73 -19.97
CA LYS A 338 -11.15 23.95 -19.32
C LYS A 338 -12.07 25.14 -19.58
#